data_247edfc21e94a3877fd4c88550b8c1bb
#
_entry.id   247edfc21e94a3877fd4c88550b8c1bb
#
_cell.length_a   1.000
_cell.length_b   1.000
_cell.length_c   1.000
_cell.angle_alpha   90.00
_cell.angle_beta   90.00
_cell.angle_gamma   90.00
#
_symmetry.space_group_name_H-M   'P 1'
#
loop_
_entity.id
_entity.type
_entity.pdbx_description
1 polymer ?
#
loop_
_entity_poly.entity_id
_entity_poly.type
_entity_poly.pdbx_seq_one_letter_code
_entity_poly.pdbx_strand_id
1 'polypeptide(L)'
;MKWKVFLNGYLNDLRELCEVFRSGTICVFKEEERYFLYYDKFENKETDAEVKNLADKLIKNISGITILKNIIRQPIELDYIEMNLKNGKKGCFKYLSGEVVFTTKTGGTLQVFNKEGKEIIEKPTSNLITEYVIKSLDNEEANKLFDIILKEKYKWQKLYPVLELIQEDFSKNKDEQTAKKGWATKKELSRFTNTSNNPDEIGLDSRHITKRKGKASKDKPMSLAEAEIFINRIANHWLNEKLK
;
A
#
# COMPACT_ATOMS: atom_id res chain seq x y z
N MET A 1 -25.56 13.98 -0.56
CA MET A 1 -24.37 13.44 0.17
C MET A 1 -24.51 13.84 1.63
N LYS A 2 -24.74 12.83 2.48
CA LYS A 2 -24.92 13.01 3.94
C LYS A 2 -23.57 13.14 4.65
N TRP A 3 -22.58 12.34 4.23
CA TRP A 3 -21.28 12.25 4.87
C TRP A 3 -20.15 12.58 3.89
N LYS A 4 -19.15 13.34 4.37
CA LYS A 4 -17.88 13.57 3.71
C LYS A 4 -16.75 13.19 4.68
N VAL A 5 -15.83 12.36 4.25
CA VAL A 5 -14.65 11.95 5.03
C VAL A 5 -13.45 12.72 4.49
N PHE A 6 -13.01 13.74 5.19
CA PHE A 6 -11.88 14.55 4.78
C PHE A 6 -10.57 13.82 5.02
N LEU A 7 -9.66 13.95 4.06
CA LEU A 7 -8.40 13.23 3.99
C LEU A 7 -7.22 14.14 4.30
N ASN A 8 -6.27 13.61 5.04
CA ASN A 8 -4.94 14.17 5.22
C ASN A 8 -3.91 13.32 4.44
N GLY A 9 -2.91 13.98 3.86
CA GLY A 9 -1.87 13.32 3.09
C GLY A 9 -1.05 14.30 2.26
N TYR A 10 -0.10 13.79 1.50
CA TYR A 10 0.66 14.62 0.56
C TYR A 10 -0.22 15.13 -0.57
N LEU A 11 -0.11 16.42 -0.86
CA LEU A 11 -0.96 17.08 -1.87
C LEU A 11 -0.93 16.38 -3.23
N ASN A 12 0.26 15.92 -3.65
CA ASN A 12 0.37 15.21 -4.93
C ASN A 12 -0.32 13.85 -4.89
N ASP A 13 -0.20 13.11 -3.78
CA ASP A 13 -0.85 11.83 -3.60
C ASP A 13 -2.38 11.98 -3.57
N LEU A 14 -2.90 13.03 -2.90
CA LEU A 14 -4.33 13.35 -2.88
C LEU A 14 -4.85 13.74 -4.27
N ARG A 15 -4.06 14.44 -5.08
CA ARG A 15 -4.40 14.76 -6.47
C ARG A 15 -4.49 13.50 -7.33
N GLU A 16 -3.50 12.60 -7.22
CA GLU A 16 -3.54 11.31 -7.95
C GLU A 16 -4.74 10.47 -7.54
N LEU A 17 -5.11 10.45 -6.26
CA LEU A 17 -6.32 9.76 -5.81
C LEU A 17 -7.60 10.37 -6.39
N CYS A 18 -7.66 11.69 -6.52
CA CYS A 18 -8.80 12.38 -7.13
C CYS A 18 -8.98 11.97 -8.62
N GLU A 19 -7.88 11.78 -9.35
CA GLU A 19 -7.90 11.30 -10.73
C GLU A 19 -8.31 9.83 -10.83
N VAL A 20 -7.80 8.98 -9.94
CA VAL A 20 -8.09 7.53 -9.91
C VAL A 20 -9.52 7.26 -9.48
N PHE A 21 -10.02 7.98 -8.47
CA PHE A 21 -11.36 7.81 -7.89
C PHE A 21 -12.30 8.96 -8.26
N ARG A 22 -12.29 9.42 -9.51
CA ARG A 22 -13.09 10.55 -9.98
C ARG A 22 -14.58 10.23 -10.13
N SER A 23 -14.94 8.94 -10.25
CA SER A 23 -16.31 8.48 -10.45
C SER A 23 -16.50 7.04 -9.99
N GLY A 24 -17.73 6.68 -9.64
CA GLY A 24 -18.10 5.33 -9.19
C GLY A 24 -18.62 5.31 -7.76
N THR A 25 -18.59 4.14 -7.13
CA THR A 25 -19.06 3.93 -5.75
C THR A 25 -18.11 4.54 -4.71
N ILE A 26 -16.83 4.61 -5.03
CA ILE A 26 -15.78 5.28 -4.24
C ILE A 26 -15.29 6.46 -5.06
N CYS A 27 -15.36 7.67 -4.51
CA CYS A 27 -14.88 8.88 -5.16
C CYS A 27 -14.02 9.71 -4.20
N VAL A 28 -13.00 10.38 -4.76
CA VAL A 28 -12.24 11.40 -4.05
C VAL A 28 -12.48 12.72 -4.76
N PHE A 29 -12.96 13.71 -4.02
CA PHE A 29 -13.28 15.03 -4.53
C PHE A 29 -12.39 16.09 -3.90
N LYS A 30 -12.10 17.15 -4.65
CA LYS A 30 -11.51 18.38 -4.13
C LYS A 30 -12.62 19.39 -3.84
N GLU A 31 -12.64 19.96 -2.63
CA GLU A 31 -13.49 21.08 -2.22
C GLU A 31 -12.57 22.16 -1.62
N GLU A 32 -12.48 23.29 -2.31
CA GLU A 32 -11.48 24.33 -2.01
C GLU A 32 -10.04 23.75 -2.03
N GLU A 33 -9.30 23.82 -0.92
CA GLU A 33 -7.94 23.28 -0.79
C GLU A 33 -7.91 21.92 -0.04
N ARG A 34 -9.07 21.29 0.17
CA ARG A 34 -9.19 20.01 0.89
C ARG A 34 -9.70 18.91 -0.01
N TYR A 35 -9.40 17.68 0.37
CA TYR A 35 -9.86 16.48 -0.34
C TYR A 35 -10.73 15.66 0.59
N PHE A 36 -11.82 15.13 0.06
CA PHE A 36 -12.68 14.24 0.81
C PHE A 36 -13.03 12.99 0.01
N LEU A 37 -13.15 11.90 0.75
CA LEU A 37 -13.57 10.59 0.27
C LEU A 37 -15.09 10.50 0.42
N TYR A 38 -15.71 10.05 -0.64
CA TYR A 38 -17.10 9.62 -0.68
C TYR A 38 -17.13 8.12 -0.95
N TYR A 39 -18.01 7.43 -0.25
CA TYR A 39 -18.37 6.04 -0.52
C TYR A 39 -19.88 5.91 -0.36
N ASP A 40 -20.57 5.32 -1.33
CA ASP A 40 -22.02 5.21 -1.32
C ASP A 40 -22.58 4.54 -0.06
N LYS A 41 -21.84 3.57 0.50
CA LYS A 41 -22.23 2.91 1.77
C LYS A 41 -22.17 3.83 2.99
N PHE A 42 -21.55 5.00 2.92
CA PHE A 42 -21.61 5.98 4.01
C PHE A 42 -23.03 6.55 4.17
N GLU A 43 -23.80 6.67 3.07
CA GLU A 43 -25.16 7.21 3.11
C GLU A 43 -26.10 6.41 4.01
N ASN A 44 -25.85 5.11 4.17
CA ASN A 44 -26.66 4.19 5.00
C ASN A 44 -26.23 4.19 6.48
N LYS A 45 -25.22 4.98 6.87
CA LYS A 45 -24.75 5.06 8.25
C LYS A 45 -25.52 6.14 9.01
N GLU A 46 -25.81 5.85 10.28
CA GLU A 46 -26.56 6.77 11.13
C GLU A 46 -25.63 7.62 12.00
N THR A 47 -24.49 7.08 12.40
CA THR A 47 -23.54 7.71 13.32
C THR A 47 -22.19 7.97 12.66
N ASP A 48 -21.47 8.98 13.16
CA ASP A 48 -20.08 9.28 12.78
C ASP A 48 -19.13 8.13 13.12
N ALA A 49 -19.37 7.42 14.22
CA ALA A 49 -18.57 6.26 14.61
C ALA A 49 -18.66 5.10 13.60
N GLU A 50 -19.85 4.84 13.05
CA GLU A 50 -20.02 3.84 12.00
C GLU A 50 -19.32 4.26 10.69
N VAL A 51 -19.42 5.55 10.33
CA VAL A 51 -18.71 6.11 9.18
C VAL A 51 -17.22 6.01 9.37
N LYS A 52 -16.70 6.38 10.55
CA LYS A 52 -15.28 6.29 10.89
C LYS A 52 -14.74 4.87 10.74
N ASN A 53 -15.42 3.89 11.33
CA ASN A 53 -14.98 2.50 11.27
C ASN A 53 -14.89 1.98 9.83
N LEU A 54 -15.86 2.36 8.98
CA LEU A 54 -15.85 1.99 7.58
C LEU A 54 -14.78 2.78 6.79
N ALA A 55 -14.62 4.06 7.09
CA ALA A 55 -13.64 4.94 6.47
C ALA A 55 -12.20 4.50 6.79
N ASP A 56 -11.90 4.12 8.03
CA ASP A 56 -10.57 3.64 8.42
C ASP A 56 -10.17 2.39 7.61
N LYS A 57 -11.10 1.42 7.46
CA LYS A 57 -10.86 0.25 6.60
C LYS A 57 -10.65 0.65 5.15
N LEU A 58 -11.51 1.52 4.63
CA LEU A 58 -11.46 1.94 3.23
C LEU A 58 -10.17 2.70 2.92
N ILE A 59 -9.77 3.64 3.78
CA ILE A 59 -8.55 4.43 3.66
C ILE A 59 -7.31 3.53 3.71
N LYS A 60 -7.28 2.54 4.63
CA LYS A 60 -6.22 1.54 4.69
C LYS A 60 -6.09 0.79 3.36
N ASN A 61 -7.20 0.30 2.82
CA ASN A 61 -7.19 -0.50 1.60
C ASN A 61 -6.87 0.33 0.35
N ILE A 62 -7.39 1.57 0.27
CA ILE A 62 -6.98 2.54 -0.76
C ILE A 62 -5.47 2.77 -0.70
N SER A 63 -4.93 3.10 0.47
CA SER A 63 -3.49 3.34 0.66
C SER A 63 -2.65 2.12 0.26
N GLY A 64 -3.02 0.93 0.75
CA GLY A 64 -2.29 -0.31 0.46
C GLY A 64 -2.24 -0.63 -1.03
N ILE A 65 -3.38 -0.59 -1.71
CA ILE A 65 -3.47 -0.88 -3.14
C ILE A 65 -2.75 0.19 -3.97
N THR A 66 -2.97 1.46 -3.67
CA THR A 66 -2.41 2.56 -4.47
C THR A 66 -0.91 2.72 -4.28
N ILE A 67 -0.36 2.40 -3.10
CA ILE A 67 1.09 2.31 -2.88
C ILE A 67 1.69 1.13 -3.67
N LEU A 68 1.10 -0.06 -3.61
CA LEU A 68 1.56 -1.22 -4.38
C LEU A 68 1.51 -0.97 -5.89
N LYS A 69 0.54 -0.21 -6.37
CA LYS A 69 0.40 0.17 -7.78
C LYS A 69 1.24 1.41 -8.16
N ASN A 70 2.07 1.94 -7.25
CA ASN A 70 2.89 3.14 -7.42
C ASN A 70 2.08 4.39 -7.83
N ILE A 71 0.82 4.48 -7.41
CA ILE A 71 -0.05 5.64 -7.65
C ILE A 71 0.25 6.72 -6.60
N ILE A 72 0.30 6.36 -5.33
CA ILE A 72 0.69 7.26 -4.24
C ILE A 72 1.97 6.74 -3.56
N ARG A 73 2.66 7.62 -2.85
CA ARG A 73 3.94 7.32 -2.18
C ARG A 73 3.81 7.09 -0.69
N GLN A 74 2.82 7.73 -0.08
CA GLN A 74 2.61 7.73 1.36
C GLN A 74 1.16 7.36 1.67
N PRO A 75 0.91 6.71 2.82
CA PRO A 75 -0.46 6.47 3.27
C PRO A 75 -1.22 7.80 3.42
N ILE A 76 -2.51 7.73 3.14
CA ILE A 76 -3.44 8.80 3.49
C ILE A 76 -4.12 8.48 4.82
N GLU A 77 -4.59 9.50 5.50
CA GLU A 77 -5.22 9.39 6.81
C GLU A 77 -6.58 10.11 6.83
N LEU A 78 -7.44 9.71 7.75
CA LEU A 78 -8.66 10.44 8.05
C LEU A 78 -8.31 11.71 8.83
N ASP A 79 -8.72 12.88 8.34
CA ASP A 79 -8.58 14.16 9.09
C ASP A 79 -9.82 14.38 9.98
N TYR A 80 -10.99 14.50 9.36
CA TYR A 80 -12.26 14.64 10.06
C TYR A 80 -13.44 14.16 9.19
N ILE A 81 -14.61 14.01 9.83
CA ILE A 81 -15.85 13.63 9.15
C ILE A 81 -16.81 14.82 9.23
N GLU A 82 -17.39 15.18 8.10
CA GLU A 82 -18.47 16.17 8.00
C GLU A 82 -19.79 15.48 7.73
N MET A 83 -20.82 15.85 8.50
CA MET A 83 -22.21 15.41 8.28
C MET A 83 -23.05 16.60 7.84
N ASN A 84 -23.72 16.47 6.70
CA ASN A 84 -24.71 17.44 6.26
C ASN A 84 -26.07 17.11 6.88
N LEU A 85 -26.60 18.03 7.70
CA LEU A 85 -27.90 17.91 8.35
C LEU A 85 -29.02 18.41 7.44
N LYS A 86 -30.23 17.87 7.60
CA LYS A 86 -31.42 18.23 6.79
C LYS A 86 -31.77 19.71 6.86
N ASN A 87 -31.33 20.45 7.88
CA ASN A 87 -31.58 21.87 8.07
C ASN A 87 -30.48 22.79 7.49
N GLY A 88 -29.59 22.23 6.65
CA GLY A 88 -28.46 22.93 6.04
C GLY A 88 -27.29 23.19 6.99
N LYS A 89 -27.38 22.77 8.26
CA LYS A 89 -26.25 22.80 9.21
C LYS A 89 -25.28 21.66 8.94
N LYS A 90 -24.04 21.84 9.36
CA LYS A 90 -22.97 20.83 9.25
C LYS A 90 -22.52 20.40 10.64
N GLY A 91 -22.41 19.10 10.85
CA GLY A 91 -21.69 18.51 11.98
C GLY A 91 -20.25 18.21 11.57
N CYS A 92 -19.27 18.50 12.39
CA CYS A 92 -17.87 18.19 12.14
C CYS A 92 -17.33 17.34 13.30
N PHE A 93 -16.79 16.15 13.00
CA PHE A 93 -16.26 15.19 13.96
C PHE A 93 -14.77 14.99 13.70
N LYS A 94 -13.93 15.57 14.55
CA LYS A 94 -12.47 15.44 14.48
C LYS A 94 -11.99 14.41 15.49
N TYR A 95 -11.25 13.42 14.99
CA TYR A 95 -10.66 12.36 15.81
C TYR A 95 -9.19 12.71 16.07
N LEU A 96 -8.83 12.95 17.33
CA LEU A 96 -7.44 13.19 17.72
C LEU A 96 -6.77 11.83 17.93
N SER A 97 -5.92 11.43 17.00
CA SER A 97 -4.99 10.31 17.22
C SER A 97 -3.85 10.81 18.11
N GLY A 98 -3.56 10.10 19.20
CA GLY A 98 -2.57 10.52 20.21
C GLY A 98 -1.10 10.42 19.79
N GLU A 99 -0.76 10.27 18.53
CA GLU A 99 0.63 10.29 18.04
C GLU A 99 0.80 11.29 16.91
N VAL A 100 1.57 12.33 17.19
CA VAL A 100 2.06 13.27 16.17
C VAL A 100 3.38 12.75 15.63
N VAL A 101 3.37 12.18 14.44
CA VAL A 101 4.59 11.74 13.76
C VAL A 101 5.04 12.83 12.79
N PHE A 102 6.14 13.52 13.11
CA PHE A 102 6.82 14.40 12.17
C PHE A 102 7.75 13.58 11.26
N THR A 103 7.46 13.56 9.96
CA THR A 103 8.38 13.00 8.97
C THR A 103 9.01 14.11 8.15
N THR A 104 10.34 14.20 8.19
CA THR A 104 11.14 15.04 7.27
C THR A 104 11.38 14.30 5.96
N LYS A 105 11.18 15.01 4.84
CA LYS A 105 11.34 14.48 3.48
C LYS A 105 12.77 14.52 2.99
N THR A 106 13.23 13.41 2.39
CA THR A 106 14.17 13.43 1.27
C THR A 106 13.55 12.62 0.14
N GLY A 107 13.11 13.28 -0.92
CA GLY A 107 12.45 12.64 -2.05
C GLY A 107 13.39 12.48 -3.23
N GLY A 108 13.59 11.24 -3.69
CA GLY A 108 14.10 10.90 -5.00
C GLY A 108 12.99 10.26 -5.84
N THR A 109 12.79 10.72 -7.07
CA THR A 109 11.82 10.16 -8.01
C THR A 109 12.52 9.08 -8.83
N LEU A 110 12.04 7.83 -8.79
CA LEU A 110 12.44 6.79 -9.74
C LEU A 110 11.46 6.83 -10.91
N GLN A 111 11.94 7.25 -12.08
CA GLN A 111 11.20 7.13 -13.32
C GLN A 111 11.64 5.86 -14.05
N VAL A 112 10.67 5.02 -14.43
CA VAL A 112 10.93 3.80 -15.21
C VAL A 112 10.68 4.13 -16.68
N PHE A 113 11.73 4.03 -17.49
CA PHE A 113 11.66 4.24 -18.94
C PHE A 113 11.71 2.88 -19.67
N ASN A 114 11.02 2.77 -20.80
CA ASN A 114 11.19 1.65 -21.71
C ASN A 114 12.52 1.78 -22.50
N LYS A 115 12.86 0.75 -23.29
CA LYS A 115 14.09 0.74 -24.12
C LYS A 115 14.17 1.89 -25.14
N GLU A 116 13.07 2.60 -25.35
CA GLU A 116 12.93 3.72 -26.29
C GLU A 116 12.88 5.08 -25.58
N GLY A 117 13.10 5.13 -24.23
CA GLY A 117 13.11 6.36 -23.45
C GLY A 117 11.73 6.97 -23.19
N LYS A 118 10.64 6.23 -23.44
CA LYS A 118 9.29 6.65 -23.07
C LYS A 118 8.92 6.12 -21.68
N GLU A 119 8.41 7.00 -20.82
CA GLU A 119 7.88 6.65 -19.53
C GLU A 119 6.64 5.74 -19.69
N ILE A 120 6.74 4.50 -19.22
CA ILE A 120 5.62 3.57 -19.23
C ILE A 120 4.81 3.81 -17.97
N ILE A 121 3.81 4.67 -18.07
CA ILE A 121 2.75 4.79 -17.08
C ILE A 121 1.51 4.13 -17.69
N GLU A 122 1.40 2.82 -17.59
CA GLU A 122 0.08 2.18 -17.65
C GLU A 122 -0.64 2.51 -16.34
N LYS A 123 -1.34 3.64 -16.31
CA LYS A 123 -2.27 3.94 -15.21
C LYS A 123 -3.40 2.90 -15.29
N PRO A 124 -3.56 2.05 -14.25
CA PRO A 124 -4.70 1.13 -14.21
C PRO A 124 -5.99 1.94 -14.37
N THR A 125 -6.95 1.41 -15.12
CA THR A 125 -8.25 2.10 -15.28
C THR A 125 -8.90 2.27 -13.91
N SER A 126 -9.50 3.44 -13.66
CA SER A 126 -10.11 3.79 -12.37
C SER A 126 -11.09 2.73 -11.84
N ASN A 127 -11.82 2.06 -12.71
CA ASN A 127 -12.75 0.98 -12.36
C ASN A 127 -12.05 -0.24 -11.74
N LEU A 128 -10.88 -0.64 -12.24
CA LEU A 128 -10.15 -1.80 -11.74
C LEU A 128 -9.59 -1.56 -10.32
N ILE A 129 -9.08 -0.36 -10.05
CA ILE A 129 -8.58 0.01 -8.71
C ILE A 129 -9.73 0.01 -7.70
N THR A 130 -10.87 0.61 -8.06
CA THR A 130 -12.07 0.62 -7.21
C THR A 130 -12.55 -0.80 -6.91
N GLU A 131 -12.57 -1.69 -7.90
CA GLU A 131 -12.93 -3.09 -7.73
C GLU A 131 -11.98 -3.81 -6.75
N TYR A 132 -10.67 -3.62 -6.90
CA TYR A 132 -9.69 -4.20 -5.98
C TYR A 132 -9.85 -3.68 -4.56
N VAL A 133 -10.10 -2.38 -4.37
CA VAL A 133 -10.38 -1.81 -3.05
C VAL A 133 -11.60 -2.47 -2.43
N ILE A 134 -12.71 -2.57 -3.17
CA ILE A 134 -13.95 -3.19 -2.65
C ILE A 134 -13.74 -4.65 -2.28
N LYS A 135 -13.13 -5.46 -3.15
CA LYS A 135 -12.85 -6.88 -2.89
C LYS A 135 -11.90 -7.09 -1.71
N SER A 136 -10.95 -6.17 -1.50
CA SER A 136 -9.99 -6.27 -0.41
C SER A 136 -10.56 -5.94 0.97
N LEU A 137 -11.70 -5.22 1.05
CA LEU A 137 -12.30 -4.84 2.34
C LEU A 137 -12.58 -6.05 3.25
N ASP A 138 -13.03 -7.16 2.67
CA ASP A 138 -13.38 -8.37 3.38
C ASP A 138 -12.34 -9.51 3.20
N ASN A 139 -11.19 -9.21 2.58
CA ASN A 139 -10.13 -10.17 2.38
C ASN A 139 -9.06 -10.03 3.48
N GLU A 140 -9.02 -10.98 4.42
CA GLU A 140 -8.11 -10.95 5.57
C GLU A 140 -6.63 -10.95 5.17
N GLU A 141 -6.26 -11.72 4.14
CA GLU A 141 -4.87 -11.85 3.70
C GLU A 141 -4.38 -10.55 3.05
N ALA A 142 -5.22 -9.92 2.19
CA ALA A 142 -4.93 -8.59 1.65
C ALA A 142 -4.80 -7.55 2.77
N ASN A 143 -5.66 -7.61 3.79
CA ASN A 143 -5.59 -6.72 4.93
C ASN A 143 -4.31 -6.91 5.76
N LYS A 144 -3.83 -8.14 5.96
CA LYS A 144 -2.53 -8.42 6.59
C LYS A 144 -1.37 -7.83 5.78
N LEU A 145 -1.41 -7.98 4.45
CA LEU A 145 -0.41 -7.37 3.57
C LEU A 145 -0.36 -5.85 3.73
N PHE A 146 -1.53 -5.19 3.74
CA PHE A 146 -1.60 -3.74 3.92
C PHE A 146 -1.11 -3.30 5.30
N ASP A 147 -1.41 -4.08 6.35
CA ASP A 147 -0.89 -3.81 7.69
C ASP A 147 0.64 -3.82 7.75
N ILE A 148 1.29 -4.74 7.03
CA ILE A 148 2.76 -4.78 6.94
C ILE A 148 3.28 -3.57 6.16
N ILE A 149 2.71 -3.29 4.98
CA ILE A 149 3.17 -2.23 4.09
C ILE A 149 3.03 -0.84 4.70
N LEU A 150 1.96 -0.60 5.46
CA LEU A 150 1.61 0.72 5.97
C LEU A 150 2.22 1.03 7.35
N LYS A 151 2.52 0.02 8.17
CA LYS A 151 3.01 0.22 9.55
C LYS A 151 4.52 0.30 9.68
N GLU A 152 5.26 -0.36 8.83
CA GLU A 152 6.70 -0.50 9.01
C GLU A 152 7.47 0.73 8.52
N LYS A 153 8.22 1.36 9.43
CA LYS A 153 9.10 2.50 9.13
C LYS A 153 10.38 2.08 8.39
N TYR A 154 10.90 0.90 8.72
CA TYR A 154 12.17 0.41 8.20
C TYR A 154 11.95 -0.43 6.96
N LYS A 155 12.50 0.03 5.86
CA LYS A 155 12.20 -0.51 4.54
C LYS A 155 12.58 -1.99 4.39
N TRP A 156 13.77 -2.42 4.84
CA TRP A 156 14.17 -3.81 4.77
C TRP A 156 13.35 -4.72 5.69
N GLN A 157 13.01 -4.24 6.89
CA GLN A 157 12.26 -5.03 7.88
C GLN A 157 10.85 -5.39 7.41
N LYS A 158 10.23 -4.59 6.52
CA LYS A 158 8.92 -4.93 5.95
C LYS A 158 8.98 -5.86 4.74
N LEU A 159 10.08 -5.83 3.96
CA LEU A 159 10.14 -6.58 2.70
C LEU A 159 10.12 -8.10 2.91
N TYR A 160 10.84 -8.58 3.92
CA TYR A 160 10.88 -10.01 4.20
C TYR A 160 9.54 -10.56 4.72
N PRO A 161 8.86 -9.95 5.72
CA PRO A 161 7.51 -10.33 6.12
C PRO A 161 6.49 -10.33 5.00
N VAL A 162 6.57 -9.40 4.04
CA VAL A 162 5.71 -9.43 2.84
C VAL A 162 5.94 -10.71 2.03
N LEU A 163 7.20 -11.08 1.79
CA LEU A 163 7.50 -12.32 1.07
C LEU A 163 7.01 -13.55 1.85
N GLU A 164 7.24 -13.61 3.17
CA GLU A 164 6.78 -14.71 4.02
C GLU A 164 5.26 -14.86 3.97
N LEU A 165 4.52 -13.75 4.12
CA LEU A 165 3.05 -13.76 4.03
C LEU A 165 2.57 -14.32 2.70
N ILE A 166 3.14 -13.87 1.58
CA ILE A 166 2.79 -14.36 0.25
C ILE A 166 3.09 -15.85 0.10
N GLN A 167 4.19 -16.29 0.67
CA GLN A 167 4.62 -17.68 0.63
C GLN A 167 3.88 -18.61 1.62
N GLU A 168 3.06 -18.08 2.53
CA GLU A 168 2.18 -18.89 3.37
C GLU A 168 1.14 -19.67 2.56
N ASP A 169 0.79 -19.21 1.37
CA ASP A 169 -0.10 -19.93 0.45
C ASP A 169 0.50 -21.28 -0.04
N PHE A 170 1.80 -21.48 0.15
CA PHE A 170 2.49 -22.68 -0.30
C PHE A 170 2.89 -23.57 0.88
N SER A 171 2.42 -24.80 0.89
CA SER A 171 2.71 -25.75 1.97
C SER A 171 4.17 -26.21 2.00
N LYS A 172 4.81 -26.35 0.84
CA LYS A 172 6.21 -26.83 0.67
C LYS A 172 6.87 -26.13 -0.50
N ASN A 173 8.22 -26.14 -0.51
CA ASN A 173 9.02 -25.63 -1.63
C ASN A 173 8.60 -24.20 -2.06
N LYS A 174 8.43 -23.31 -1.10
CA LYS A 174 7.86 -21.96 -1.27
C LYS A 174 8.51 -21.17 -2.40
N ASP A 175 9.85 -21.14 -2.47
CA ASP A 175 10.59 -20.46 -3.55
C ASP A 175 10.34 -21.09 -4.92
N GLU A 176 10.25 -22.43 -4.97
CA GLU A 176 9.94 -23.13 -6.21
C GLU A 176 8.52 -22.85 -6.70
N GLN A 177 7.55 -22.82 -5.77
CA GLN A 177 6.16 -22.49 -6.11
C GLN A 177 6.04 -21.04 -6.58
N THR A 178 6.69 -20.08 -5.89
CA THR A 178 6.74 -18.69 -6.32
C THR A 178 7.33 -18.55 -7.73
N ALA A 179 8.38 -19.32 -8.03
CA ALA A 179 8.99 -19.33 -9.36
C ALA A 179 8.09 -19.99 -10.42
N LYS A 180 7.40 -21.09 -10.10
CA LYS A 180 6.44 -21.74 -11.01
C LYS A 180 5.25 -20.84 -11.37
N LYS A 181 4.82 -19.98 -10.44
CA LYS A 181 3.81 -18.94 -10.68
C LYS A 181 4.32 -17.83 -11.62
N GLY A 182 5.61 -17.79 -11.90
CA GLY A 182 6.22 -16.73 -12.72
C GLY A 182 6.35 -15.37 -12.00
N TRP A 183 6.14 -15.34 -10.68
CA TRP A 183 6.24 -14.08 -9.91
C TRP A 183 7.68 -13.64 -9.66
N ALA A 184 8.60 -14.63 -9.60
CA ALA A 184 10.04 -14.42 -9.44
C ALA A 184 10.82 -15.60 -9.99
N THR A 185 12.12 -15.40 -10.25
CA THR A 185 13.04 -16.51 -10.53
C THR A 185 13.64 -17.04 -9.21
N LYS A 186 14.05 -18.32 -9.18
CA LYS A 186 14.77 -18.89 -8.03
C LYS A 186 16.03 -18.09 -7.68
N LYS A 187 16.70 -17.54 -8.68
CA LYS A 187 17.92 -16.72 -8.48
C LYS A 187 17.60 -15.40 -7.79
N GLU A 188 16.53 -14.71 -8.18
CA GLU A 188 16.09 -13.46 -7.53
C GLU A 188 15.68 -13.72 -6.08
N LEU A 189 14.90 -14.79 -5.82
CA LEU A 189 14.50 -15.18 -4.46
C LEU A 189 15.71 -15.48 -3.58
N SER A 190 16.67 -16.26 -4.08
CA SER A 190 17.92 -16.57 -3.37
C SER A 190 18.75 -15.30 -3.10
N ARG A 191 18.88 -14.41 -4.09
CA ARG A 191 19.60 -13.14 -3.96
C ARG A 191 18.96 -12.25 -2.89
N PHE A 192 17.62 -12.09 -2.93
CA PHE A 192 16.87 -11.32 -1.94
C PHE A 192 17.04 -11.90 -0.53
N THR A 193 16.81 -13.21 -0.36
CA THR A 193 16.91 -13.88 0.94
C THR A 193 18.31 -13.81 1.52
N ASN A 194 19.34 -13.98 0.69
CA ASN A 194 20.74 -13.87 1.13
C ASN A 194 21.06 -12.45 1.59
N THR A 195 20.59 -11.42 0.88
CA THR A 195 20.80 -10.02 1.25
C THR A 195 20.09 -9.68 2.55
N SER A 196 18.78 -10.02 2.65
CA SER A 196 17.94 -9.69 3.82
C SER A 196 18.37 -10.40 5.11
N ASN A 197 19.09 -11.50 5.01
CA ASN A 197 19.64 -12.26 6.14
C ASN A 197 21.10 -11.92 6.47
N ASN A 198 21.73 -11.01 5.72
CA ASN A 198 23.15 -10.69 5.91
C ASN A 198 23.34 -9.35 6.62
N PRO A 199 23.72 -9.34 7.91
CA PRO A 199 23.96 -8.11 8.66
C PRO A 199 25.14 -7.28 8.14
N ASP A 200 26.07 -7.86 7.39
CA ASP A 200 27.18 -7.10 6.79
C ASP A 200 26.69 -6.23 5.62
N GLU A 201 25.56 -6.58 4.99
CA GLU A 201 25.01 -5.86 3.84
C GLU A 201 23.99 -4.80 4.24
N ILE A 202 23.12 -5.12 5.20
CA ILE A 202 21.99 -4.24 5.56
C ILE A 202 21.96 -3.84 7.04
N GLY A 203 23.03 -4.18 7.79
CA GLY A 203 23.19 -3.76 9.19
C GLY A 203 22.10 -4.28 10.12
N LEU A 204 21.59 -3.39 10.97
CA LEU A 204 20.53 -3.69 11.96
C LEU A 204 19.17 -4.02 11.33
N ASP A 205 18.98 -3.71 10.07
CA ASP A 205 17.75 -4.06 9.32
C ASP A 205 17.73 -5.53 8.90
N SER A 206 18.84 -6.26 9.13
CA SER A 206 18.93 -7.69 8.85
C SER A 206 17.98 -8.49 9.74
N ARG A 207 17.34 -9.51 9.14
CA ARG A 207 16.50 -10.46 9.86
C ARG A 207 17.26 -11.23 10.96
N HIS A 208 18.56 -11.42 10.78
CA HIS A 208 19.43 -12.11 11.74
C HIS A 208 20.56 -11.18 12.18
N ILE A 209 20.67 -10.96 13.49
CA ILE A 209 21.73 -10.14 14.09
C ILE A 209 23.11 -10.80 13.96
N THR A 210 23.15 -12.13 13.89
CA THR A 210 24.39 -12.90 13.82
C THR A 210 24.60 -13.49 12.43
N LYS A 211 25.85 -13.43 11.94
CA LYS A 211 26.20 -14.06 10.67
C LYS A 211 25.85 -15.55 10.67
N ARG A 212 25.11 -15.99 9.67
CA ARG A 212 25.01 -17.41 9.37
C ARG A 212 26.39 -17.91 8.97
N LYS A 213 26.88 -18.95 9.63
CA LYS A 213 28.06 -19.74 9.18
C LYS A 213 27.67 -20.45 7.86
N GLY A 214 27.79 -19.78 6.74
CA GLY A 214 27.50 -20.31 5.41
C GLY A 214 28.43 -19.71 4.37
N LYS A 215 28.52 -20.36 3.20
CA LYS A 215 29.28 -19.80 2.08
C LYS A 215 28.67 -18.45 1.69
N ALA A 216 29.51 -17.43 1.57
CA ALA A 216 29.10 -16.14 1.04
C ALA A 216 28.41 -16.35 -0.32
N SER A 217 27.30 -15.66 -0.53
CA SER A 217 26.64 -15.66 -1.84
C SER A 217 27.60 -15.15 -2.90
N LYS A 218 27.66 -15.83 -4.04
CA LYS A 218 28.44 -15.35 -5.21
C LYS A 218 27.75 -14.19 -5.93
N ASP A 219 26.46 -14.01 -5.69
CA ASP A 219 25.67 -12.95 -6.32
C ASP A 219 25.84 -11.64 -5.56
N LYS A 220 25.94 -10.53 -6.30
CA LYS A 220 25.97 -9.19 -5.72
C LYS A 220 24.68 -8.97 -4.87
N PRO A 221 24.79 -8.44 -3.64
CA PRO A 221 23.63 -8.12 -2.82
C PRO A 221 22.62 -7.22 -3.55
N MET A 222 21.34 -7.34 -3.20
CA MET A 222 20.33 -6.40 -3.70
C MET A 222 20.47 -5.06 -2.98
N SER A 223 20.40 -3.97 -3.73
CA SER A 223 20.14 -2.67 -3.12
C SER A 223 18.71 -2.61 -2.56
N LEU A 224 18.43 -1.68 -1.64
CA LEU A 224 17.08 -1.50 -1.12
C LEU A 224 16.07 -1.22 -2.23
N ALA A 225 16.43 -0.36 -3.20
CA ALA A 225 15.55 -0.05 -4.32
C ALA A 225 15.24 -1.27 -5.20
N GLU A 226 16.24 -2.13 -5.50
CA GLU A 226 16.02 -3.39 -6.21
C GLU A 226 15.11 -4.33 -5.42
N ALA A 227 15.30 -4.42 -4.11
CA ALA A 227 14.49 -5.27 -3.23
C ALA A 227 13.03 -4.77 -3.14
N GLU A 228 12.81 -3.45 -3.06
CA GLU A 228 11.47 -2.84 -3.08
C GLU A 228 10.74 -3.16 -4.39
N ILE A 229 11.40 -2.97 -5.53
CA ILE A 229 10.83 -3.29 -6.86
C ILE A 229 10.50 -4.78 -6.94
N PHE A 230 11.40 -5.63 -6.48
CA PHE A 230 11.25 -7.09 -6.50
C PHE A 230 10.04 -7.54 -5.65
N ILE A 231 9.93 -7.08 -4.41
CA ILE A 231 8.84 -7.45 -3.51
C ILE A 231 7.51 -6.85 -3.97
N ASN A 232 7.49 -5.60 -4.44
CA ASN A 232 6.28 -4.98 -4.98
C ASN A 232 5.75 -5.76 -6.20
N ARG A 233 6.63 -6.25 -7.07
CA ARG A 233 6.23 -7.10 -8.20
C ARG A 233 5.53 -8.38 -7.73
N ILE A 234 6.13 -9.11 -6.79
CA ILE A 234 5.55 -10.34 -6.25
C ILE A 234 4.22 -10.05 -5.55
N ALA A 235 4.16 -9.01 -4.72
CA ALA A 235 2.95 -8.61 -4.00
C ALA A 235 1.80 -8.23 -4.96
N ASN A 236 2.10 -7.54 -6.06
CA ASN A 236 1.12 -7.22 -7.08
C ASN A 236 0.57 -8.47 -7.80
N HIS A 237 1.44 -9.42 -8.15
CA HIS A 237 0.99 -10.66 -8.77
C HIS A 237 0.09 -11.46 -7.83
N TRP A 238 0.52 -11.60 -6.58
CA TRP A 238 -0.23 -12.29 -5.55
C TRP A 238 -1.59 -11.61 -5.27
N LEU A 239 -1.61 -10.29 -5.08
CA LEU A 239 -2.83 -9.53 -4.83
C LEU A 239 -3.81 -9.64 -6.00
N ASN A 240 -3.33 -9.56 -7.23
CA ASN A 240 -4.15 -9.75 -8.42
C ASN A 240 -4.79 -11.14 -8.48
N GLU A 241 -4.12 -12.18 -7.96
CA GLU A 241 -4.67 -13.53 -7.88
C GLU A 241 -5.70 -13.67 -6.74
N LYS A 242 -5.44 -13.07 -5.58
CA LYS A 242 -6.33 -13.10 -4.41
C LYS A 242 -7.64 -12.30 -4.60
N LEU A 243 -7.59 -11.27 -5.42
CA LEU A 243 -8.74 -10.36 -5.64
C LEU A 243 -9.46 -10.61 -6.98
N LYS A 244 -9.12 -11.67 -7.71
CA LYS A 244 -9.93 -12.11 -8.86
C LYS A 244 -11.24 -12.71 -8.38
#